data_4736cf67afeb146a871908edc5d3cff1
#
_entry.id   4736cf67afeb146a871908edc5d3cff1
#
_cell.length_a   1.000
_cell.length_b   1.000
_cell.length_c   1.000
_cell.angle_alpha   90.00
_cell.angle_beta   90.00
_cell.angle_gamma   90.00
#
_symmetry.space_group_name_H-M   'P 1'
#
loop_
_entity.id
_entity.type
_entity.pdbx_description
1 polymer ?
#
loop_
_entity_poly.entity_id
_entity_poly.type
_entity_poly.pdbx_seq_one_letter_code
_entity_poly.pdbx_strand_id
1 'polypeptide(L)'
;GVAGVGEKTAVKILKAFPSVEEAYEHIEEVEPKRARELLRAGKDMAFLSKKLATIKTDCELDYSIKDAKLENIFTSEAFEWIKKLELKSLVKKFDSEAMNKAVERPKNFKYLKKKIEVKRFADELIKDAPEVVGVSFFGDEWSNSGVTKKKNKKKSGGQMAFVFDDISAVSLEDESDSTNEYLFLGLSLSYEKNGEYETVSILKNDETDGDFLIETYKKIQKKIPHIALIDWKNELHLTAVAENLSEDREAPLQMAFDDSDLDRLFNKISDVSIAAYLINPLKDSYGADDIARDYLDMTIPSYSERFGKSRLSEIVSEIDDDYLRESADEEKNVVINNLLEYTGELSYVAVAGYKNLESTLEKTGMIKLYREVEMPTAYFLYQMERVGVKADIAVLEQLAKKLDRKIIELESDIYDLAGEEFNINSPKQLGVILFEKMKLPFAKKTKTGYSTSADILEKLKKEDPIISKILDYRQFTKLKSTYAEGLAVFIENDKRIHGKFNQMITATGRISSTEPNLQNIPIRMEMGREFRKVFKADLYSLMQITHR
;
A
#
# COMPACT_ATOMS: atom_id res chain seq x y z
N GLY A 1 -24.20 26.57 -25.96
CA GLY A 1 -24.74 25.99 -27.19
C GLY A 1 -26.27 25.92 -27.16
N VAL A 2 -26.88 25.57 -28.25
CA VAL A 2 -28.32 25.39 -28.37
C VAL A 2 -28.70 23.94 -28.10
N ALA A 3 -29.68 23.72 -27.22
CA ALA A 3 -30.15 22.37 -26.88
C ALA A 3 -30.60 21.61 -28.12
N GLY A 4 -30.13 20.38 -28.34
CA GLY A 4 -30.46 19.55 -29.50
C GLY A 4 -29.65 19.83 -30.78
N VAL A 5 -28.79 20.87 -30.81
CA VAL A 5 -27.83 21.13 -31.88
C VAL A 5 -26.47 20.65 -31.43
N GLY A 6 -26.09 19.43 -31.86
CA GLY A 6 -24.79 18.83 -31.52
C GLY A 6 -23.64 19.39 -32.36
N GLU A 7 -22.40 19.09 -31.95
CA GLU A 7 -21.15 19.57 -32.57
C GLU A 7 -21.13 19.43 -34.10
N LYS A 8 -21.44 18.23 -34.64
CA LYS A 8 -21.44 18.00 -36.08
C LYS A 8 -22.41 18.91 -36.83
N THR A 9 -23.57 19.20 -36.27
CA THR A 9 -24.57 20.08 -36.87
C THR A 9 -24.13 21.53 -36.79
N ALA A 10 -23.58 21.95 -35.65
CA ALA A 10 -23.04 23.29 -35.43
C ALA A 10 -21.88 23.58 -36.40
N VAL A 11 -20.93 22.66 -36.57
CA VAL A 11 -19.84 22.78 -37.54
C VAL A 11 -20.33 22.90 -38.96
N LYS A 12 -21.39 22.13 -39.35
CA LYS A 12 -21.99 22.21 -40.70
C LYS A 12 -22.61 23.60 -40.95
N ILE A 13 -23.30 24.14 -39.95
CA ILE A 13 -23.95 25.48 -40.03
C ILE A 13 -22.84 26.56 -40.11
N LEU A 14 -21.84 26.53 -39.26
CA LEU A 14 -20.74 27.51 -39.25
C LEU A 14 -19.80 27.42 -40.49
N LYS A 15 -19.81 26.31 -41.20
CA LYS A 15 -19.16 26.22 -42.52
C LYS A 15 -19.96 26.92 -43.63
N ALA A 16 -21.30 26.99 -43.49
CA ALA A 16 -22.17 27.69 -44.45
C ALA A 16 -22.31 29.17 -44.11
N PHE A 17 -22.31 29.48 -42.82
CA PHE A 17 -22.47 30.85 -42.27
C PHE A 17 -21.27 31.09 -41.32
N PRO A 18 -20.27 31.91 -41.67
CA PRO A 18 -19.00 32.05 -40.94
C PRO A 18 -19.12 32.55 -39.51
N SER A 19 -20.28 33.05 -39.09
CA SER A 19 -20.53 33.51 -37.72
C SER A 19 -21.91 33.05 -37.19
N VAL A 20 -22.06 33.13 -35.87
CA VAL A 20 -23.36 32.87 -35.23
C VAL A 20 -24.38 33.90 -35.68
N GLU A 21 -23.98 35.17 -35.80
CA GLU A 21 -24.80 36.29 -36.25
C GLU A 21 -25.34 36.02 -37.65
N GLU A 22 -24.50 35.74 -38.63
CA GLU A 22 -24.90 35.44 -39.99
C GLU A 22 -25.83 34.22 -40.09
N ALA A 23 -25.59 33.18 -39.31
CA ALA A 23 -26.49 32.03 -39.22
C ALA A 23 -27.92 32.41 -38.75
N TYR A 24 -28.05 33.45 -37.91
CA TYR A 24 -29.33 33.95 -37.46
C TYR A 24 -29.94 35.00 -38.41
N GLU A 25 -29.14 35.74 -39.15
CA GLU A 25 -29.63 36.65 -40.22
C GLU A 25 -30.22 35.82 -41.37
N HIS A 26 -29.61 34.71 -41.67
CA HIS A 26 -30.05 33.75 -42.72
C HIS A 26 -30.71 32.50 -42.13
N ILE A 27 -31.47 32.63 -41.06
CA ILE A 27 -32.04 31.49 -40.33
C ILE A 27 -32.95 30.62 -41.17
N GLU A 28 -33.61 31.17 -42.20
CA GLU A 28 -34.48 30.44 -43.10
C GLU A 28 -33.70 29.49 -44.03
N GLU A 29 -32.44 29.76 -44.28
CA GLU A 29 -31.56 28.97 -45.13
C GLU A 29 -30.83 27.87 -44.39
N VAL A 30 -30.90 27.85 -43.05
CA VAL A 30 -30.22 26.83 -42.22
C VAL A 30 -30.84 25.46 -42.42
N GLU A 31 -30.01 24.51 -42.79
CA GLU A 31 -30.34 23.08 -42.92
C GLU A 31 -29.64 22.20 -41.87
N PRO A 32 -30.28 21.15 -41.34
CA PRO A 32 -31.64 20.65 -41.63
C PRO A 32 -32.75 21.46 -40.91
N LYS A 33 -33.98 21.40 -41.40
CA LYS A 33 -35.16 22.12 -40.86
C LYS A 33 -35.30 22.02 -39.34
N ARG A 34 -35.02 20.81 -38.79
CA ARG A 34 -35.05 20.60 -37.34
C ARG A 34 -34.00 21.45 -36.59
N ALA A 35 -32.82 21.66 -37.15
CA ALA A 35 -31.78 22.51 -36.54
C ALA A 35 -32.21 24.00 -36.59
N ARG A 36 -32.86 24.43 -37.69
CA ARG A 36 -33.42 25.76 -37.87
C ARG A 36 -34.43 26.08 -36.75
N GLU A 37 -35.38 25.17 -36.49
CA GLU A 37 -36.38 25.31 -35.46
C GLU A 37 -35.75 25.39 -34.03
N LEU A 38 -34.78 24.55 -33.77
CA LEU A 38 -34.05 24.57 -32.49
C LEU A 38 -33.23 25.85 -32.30
N LEU A 39 -32.59 26.34 -33.38
CA LEU A 39 -31.89 27.63 -33.34
C LEU A 39 -32.83 28.79 -33.07
N ARG A 40 -34.02 28.84 -33.73
CA ARG A 40 -35.03 29.87 -33.46
C ARG A 40 -35.43 29.89 -31.99
N ALA A 41 -35.74 28.72 -31.41
CA ALA A 41 -36.13 28.60 -30.01
C ALA A 41 -34.97 28.90 -29.04
N GLY A 42 -33.71 28.67 -29.45
CA GLY A 42 -32.52 28.80 -28.61
C GLY A 42 -31.64 30.02 -28.91
N LYS A 43 -32.18 31.09 -29.54
CA LYS A 43 -31.41 32.28 -29.95
C LYS A 43 -30.60 32.88 -28.82
N ASP A 44 -31.23 33.17 -27.69
CA ASP A 44 -30.59 33.81 -26.54
C ASP A 44 -29.48 32.95 -25.95
N MET A 45 -29.69 31.61 -25.94
CA MET A 45 -28.69 30.66 -25.47
C MET A 45 -27.49 30.56 -26.42
N ALA A 46 -27.68 30.70 -27.74
CA ALA A 46 -26.61 30.74 -28.70
C ALA A 46 -25.68 31.95 -28.49
N PHE A 47 -26.27 33.14 -28.36
CA PHE A 47 -25.53 34.38 -28.12
C PHE A 47 -24.87 34.40 -26.75
N LEU A 48 -25.58 33.96 -25.69
CA LEU A 48 -24.99 33.80 -24.38
C LEU A 48 -23.77 32.83 -24.42
N SER A 49 -23.91 31.70 -25.10
CA SER A 49 -22.81 30.73 -25.24
C SER A 49 -21.64 31.34 -26.00
N LYS A 50 -21.87 32.10 -27.05
CA LYS A 50 -20.81 32.81 -27.76
C LYS A 50 -20.12 33.82 -26.85
N LYS A 51 -20.86 34.63 -26.10
CA LYS A 51 -20.31 35.60 -25.14
C LYS A 51 -19.44 34.91 -24.09
N LEU A 52 -19.89 33.75 -23.54
CA LEU A 52 -19.14 33.02 -22.54
C LEU A 52 -17.93 32.30 -23.12
N ALA A 53 -17.97 31.89 -24.38
CA ALA A 53 -16.83 31.24 -25.07
C ALA A 53 -15.80 32.24 -25.61
N THR A 54 -16.16 33.52 -25.74
CA THR A 54 -15.25 34.57 -26.23
C THR A 54 -14.30 34.96 -25.13
N ILE A 55 -12.99 34.80 -25.40
CA ILE A 55 -11.95 35.19 -24.46
C ILE A 55 -11.91 36.72 -24.36
N LYS A 56 -12.00 37.24 -23.15
CA LYS A 56 -11.83 38.66 -22.88
C LYS A 56 -10.32 39.01 -22.95
N THR A 57 -9.93 39.83 -23.90
CA THR A 57 -8.53 40.17 -24.16
C THR A 57 -8.11 41.54 -23.62
N ASP A 58 -9.08 42.28 -23.06
CA ASP A 58 -8.94 43.66 -22.54
C ASP A 58 -8.98 43.70 -21.01
N CYS A 59 -8.64 42.60 -20.33
CA CYS A 59 -8.52 42.60 -18.89
C CYS A 59 -7.30 43.43 -18.46
N GLU A 60 -7.51 44.32 -17.50
CA GLU A 60 -6.39 45.01 -16.84
C GLU A 60 -5.66 43.99 -15.97
N LEU A 61 -4.33 43.88 -16.21
CA LEU A 61 -3.46 43.01 -15.47
C LEU A 61 -2.36 43.85 -14.82
N ASP A 62 -2.14 43.64 -13.52
CA ASP A 62 -1.14 44.36 -12.74
C ASP A 62 0.31 43.93 -13.05
N TYR A 63 0.51 43.08 -14.06
CA TYR A 63 1.82 42.53 -14.46
C TYR A 63 1.95 42.46 -15.99
N SER A 64 3.17 42.52 -16.46
CA SER A 64 3.49 42.42 -17.89
C SER A 64 3.95 40.99 -18.25
N ILE A 65 3.89 40.63 -19.55
CA ILE A 65 4.42 39.36 -20.05
C ILE A 65 5.93 39.22 -19.72
N LYS A 66 6.65 40.32 -19.56
CA LYS A 66 8.09 40.29 -19.19
C LYS A 66 8.29 39.79 -17.75
N ASP A 67 7.32 40.08 -16.86
CA ASP A 67 7.36 39.65 -15.47
C ASP A 67 6.92 38.16 -15.32
N ALA A 68 6.30 37.61 -16.37
CA ALA A 68 5.88 36.21 -16.45
C ALA A 68 7.00 35.25 -16.96
N LYS A 69 8.27 35.68 -16.88
CA LYS A 69 9.40 34.79 -17.22
C LYS A 69 9.46 33.65 -16.25
N LEU A 70 9.29 32.43 -16.77
CA LEU A 70 9.43 31.21 -15.96
C LEU A 70 10.91 31.03 -15.57
N GLU A 71 11.18 31.12 -14.30
CA GLU A 71 12.41 30.65 -13.68
C GLU A 71 12.24 29.20 -13.21
N ASN A 72 13.22 28.65 -12.49
CA ASN A 72 13.04 27.31 -11.90
C ASN A 72 11.91 27.34 -10.85
N ILE A 73 10.80 26.70 -11.17
CA ILE A 73 9.65 26.59 -10.26
C ILE A 73 9.81 25.45 -9.24
N PHE A 74 10.80 24.59 -9.40
CA PHE A 74 11.07 23.44 -8.51
C PHE A 74 12.06 23.85 -7.42
N THR A 75 11.69 24.84 -6.61
CA THR A 75 12.48 25.34 -5.48
C THR A 75 12.17 24.56 -4.21
N SER A 76 13.03 24.67 -3.19
CA SER A 76 12.79 24.08 -1.87
C SER A 76 11.49 24.58 -1.22
N GLU A 77 11.18 25.87 -1.35
CA GLU A 77 9.93 26.45 -0.87
C GLU A 77 8.71 25.87 -1.59
N ALA A 78 8.78 25.71 -2.91
CA ALA A 78 7.72 25.05 -3.68
C ALA A 78 7.56 23.58 -3.27
N PHE A 79 8.66 22.88 -2.93
CA PHE A 79 8.62 21.52 -2.42
C PHE A 79 7.85 21.42 -1.09
N GLU A 80 8.14 22.33 -0.13
CA GLU A 80 7.40 22.39 1.15
C GLU A 80 5.89 22.58 0.93
N TRP A 81 5.50 23.51 0.05
CA TRP A 81 4.09 23.73 -0.28
C TRP A 81 3.44 22.52 -0.92
N ILE A 82 4.12 21.82 -1.81
CA ILE A 82 3.62 20.61 -2.46
C ILE A 82 3.44 19.47 -1.45
N LYS A 83 4.37 19.33 -0.51
CA LYS A 83 4.24 18.37 0.62
C LYS A 83 3.06 18.76 1.53
N LYS A 84 2.98 20.02 1.93
CA LYS A 84 1.90 20.54 2.79
C LYS A 84 0.50 20.40 2.15
N LEU A 85 0.40 20.51 0.83
CA LEU A 85 -0.83 20.33 0.06
C LEU A 85 -1.06 18.87 -0.39
N GLU A 86 -0.22 17.94 0.00
CA GLU A 86 -0.28 16.50 -0.34
C GLU A 86 -0.31 16.20 -1.86
N LEU A 87 0.35 17.03 -2.68
CA LEU A 87 0.38 16.89 -4.12
C LEU A 87 1.45 15.86 -4.59
N LYS A 88 1.30 14.61 -4.13
CA LYS A 88 2.27 13.50 -4.33
C LYS A 88 2.74 13.31 -5.78
N SER A 89 1.89 13.57 -6.77
CA SER A 89 2.24 13.44 -8.19
C SER A 89 3.27 14.46 -8.68
N LEU A 90 3.42 15.59 -7.99
CA LEU A 90 4.34 16.65 -8.34
C LEU A 90 5.72 16.48 -7.70
N VAL A 91 5.83 15.76 -6.60
CA VAL A 91 7.08 15.53 -5.86
C VAL A 91 8.19 14.97 -6.77
N LYS A 92 7.86 14.04 -7.67
CA LYS A 92 8.81 13.42 -8.62
C LYS A 92 9.45 14.40 -9.61
N LYS A 93 9.01 15.65 -9.67
CA LYS A 93 9.57 16.69 -10.55
C LYS A 93 10.66 17.52 -9.88
N PHE A 94 10.83 17.36 -8.58
CA PHE A 94 11.88 18.05 -7.83
C PHE A 94 13.17 17.21 -7.86
N ASP A 95 14.29 17.91 -7.92
CA ASP A 95 15.60 17.28 -7.78
C ASP A 95 15.96 17.09 -6.30
N SER A 96 17.01 16.28 -6.07
CA SER A 96 17.47 15.99 -4.72
C SER A 96 17.98 17.24 -3.98
N GLU A 97 18.48 18.24 -4.69
CA GLU A 97 19.00 19.48 -4.09
C GLU A 97 17.86 20.35 -3.53
N ALA A 98 16.76 20.50 -4.28
CA ALA A 98 15.57 21.22 -3.82
C ALA A 98 14.93 20.51 -2.62
N MET A 99 14.85 19.17 -2.66
CA MET A 99 14.33 18.36 -1.55
C MET A 99 15.19 18.50 -0.28
N ASN A 100 16.51 18.39 -0.42
CA ASN A 100 17.43 18.45 0.71
C ASN A 100 17.49 19.84 1.39
N LYS A 101 17.30 20.93 0.65
CA LYS A 101 17.23 22.28 1.22
C LYS A 101 15.94 22.54 1.99
N ALA A 102 14.86 21.81 1.69
CA ALA A 102 13.57 21.93 2.36
C ALA A 102 13.49 21.11 3.68
N VAL A 103 14.51 20.28 3.96
CA VAL A 103 14.50 19.39 5.13
C VAL A 103 15.04 20.10 6.36
N GLU A 104 14.23 20.21 7.41
CA GLU A 104 14.70 20.53 8.75
C GLU A 104 15.24 19.28 9.43
N ARG A 105 16.47 19.36 9.94
CA ARG A 105 17.18 18.22 10.53
C ARG A 105 17.43 18.43 12.01
N PRO A 106 17.46 17.34 12.81
CA PRO A 106 17.98 17.41 14.16
C PRO A 106 19.41 17.94 14.15
N LYS A 107 19.71 18.92 15.00
CA LYS A 107 21.03 19.59 15.01
C LYS A 107 22.17 18.68 15.45
N ASN A 108 21.87 17.70 16.31
CA ASN A 108 22.83 16.78 16.93
C ASN A 108 22.63 15.34 16.44
N PHE A 109 22.81 15.15 15.12
CA PHE A 109 22.74 13.81 14.51
C PHE A 109 24.12 13.16 14.52
N LYS A 110 24.23 11.91 15.05
CA LYS A 110 25.49 11.16 15.15
C LYS A 110 25.31 9.75 14.59
N TYR A 111 26.38 9.24 14.04
CA TYR A 111 26.51 7.87 13.64
C TYR A 111 27.54 7.17 14.52
N LEU A 112 27.19 6.04 15.13
CA LEU A 112 28.08 5.26 15.99
C LEU A 112 28.39 3.91 15.30
N LYS A 113 29.70 3.59 15.22
CA LYS A 113 30.21 2.40 14.53
C LYS A 113 30.78 1.36 15.51
N LYS A 114 31.24 1.80 16.69
CA LYS A 114 31.98 0.96 17.63
C LYS A 114 31.15 0.62 18.85
N LYS A 115 31.27 -0.60 19.30
CA LYS A 115 30.61 -1.11 20.52
C LYS A 115 30.84 -0.21 21.74
N ILE A 116 32.05 0.33 21.89
CA ILE A 116 32.38 1.22 23.02
C ILE A 116 31.64 2.55 22.97
N GLU A 117 31.44 3.11 21.76
CA GLU A 117 30.72 4.38 21.57
C GLU A 117 29.23 4.19 21.85
N VAL A 118 28.65 3.11 21.36
CA VAL A 118 27.24 2.75 21.59
C VAL A 118 26.98 2.54 23.09
N LYS A 119 27.87 1.81 23.81
CA LYS A 119 27.76 1.64 25.25
C LYS A 119 27.80 2.97 25.98
N ARG A 120 28.76 3.84 25.64
CA ARG A 120 28.88 5.18 26.25
C ARG A 120 27.61 5.99 26.05
N PHE A 121 27.12 6.05 24.82
CA PHE A 121 25.88 6.76 24.49
C PHE A 121 24.69 6.21 25.28
N ALA A 122 24.50 4.89 25.34
CA ALA A 122 23.43 4.26 26.11
C ALA A 122 23.53 4.57 27.61
N ASP A 123 24.75 4.56 28.18
CA ASP A 123 24.96 4.89 29.58
C ASP A 123 24.70 6.39 29.88
N GLU A 124 25.08 7.29 28.97
CA GLU A 124 24.77 8.73 29.06
C GLU A 124 23.25 8.96 28.97
N LEU A 125 22.56 8.35 27.98
CA LEU A 125 21.12 8.42 27.81
C LEU A 125 20.38 7.96 29.09
N ILE A 126 20.79 6.82 29.66
CA ILE A 126 20.19 6.29 30.89
C ILE A 126 20.47 7.23 32.08
N LYS A 127 21.65 7.85 32.14
CA LYS A 127 22.02 8.82 33.18
C LYS A 127 21.21 10.12 33.07
N ASP A 128 20.99 10.59 31.85
CA ASP A 128 20.18 11.78 31.57
C ASP A 128 18.69 11.53 31.92
N ALA A 129 18.27 10.26 31.97
CA ALA A 129 16.95 9.79 32.37
C ALA A 129 15.80 10.59 31.70
N PRO A 130 15.76 10.69 30.36
CA PRO A 130 14.68 11.38 29.67
C PRO A 130 13.34 10.71 29.96
N GLU A 131 12.26 11.47 29.89
CA GLU A 131 10.91 10.96 30.08
C GLU A 131 10.52 9.97 28.96
N VAL A 132 10.94 10.27 27.71
CA VAL A 132 10.65 9.47 26.53
C VAL A 132 11.88 9.38 25.62
N VAL A 133 12.06 8.19 25.01
CA VAL A 133 13.08 7.95 23.99
C VAL A 133 12.38 7.48 22.71
N GLY A 134 12.69 8.12 21.60
CA GLY A 134 12.32 7.64 20.28
C GLY A 134 13.23 6.50 19.84
N VAL A 135 12.65 5.43 19.36
CA VAL A 135 13.36 4.23 18.91
C VAL A 135 12.91 3.88 17.50
N SER A 136 13.83 3.45 16.66
CA SER A 136 13.50 2.79 15.41
C SER A 136 14.50 1.66 15.14
N PHE A 137 13.98 0.46 14.97
CA PHE A 137 14.71 -0.63 14.35
C PHE A 137 14.50 -0.54 12.85
N PHE A 138 15.56 -0.61 12.09
CA PHE A 138 15.45 -0.51 10.65
C PHE A 138 16.00 -1.74 9.94
N GLY A 139 15.38 -2.04 8.82
CA GLY A 139 15.68 -3.22 8.04
C GLY A 139 14.69 -3.42 6.92
N ASP A 140 14.77 -4.55 6.26
CA ASP A 140 13.80 -4.91 5.23
C ASP A 140 12.59 -5.60 5.84
N GLU A 141 11.42 -5.19 5.38
CA GLU A 141 10.17 -5.86 5.69
C GLU A 141 10.01 -7.12 4.84
N TRP A 142 9.40 -8.15 5.44
CA TRP A 142 8.95 -9.30 4.70
C TRP A 142 7.90 -8.92 3.65
N SER A 143 8.08 -9.37 2.42
CA SER A 143 7.15 -9.13 1.33
C SER A 143 7.08 -10.32 0.38
N ASN A 144 5.89 -10.89 0.22
CA ASN A 144 5.58 -11.91 -0.79
C ASN A 144 5.57 -11.35 -2.24
N SER A 145 5.91 -10.09 -2.45
CA SER A 145 5.92 -9.48 -3.79
C SER A 145 6.87 -10.15 -4.79
N GLY A 146 7.83 -10.96 -4.30
CA GLY A 146 8.71 -11.78 -5.13
C GLY A 146 8.00 -12.93 -5.85
N VAL A 147 6.97 -13.52 -5.24
CA VAL A 147 6.24 -14.67 -5.80
C VAL A 147 5.40 -14.29 -7.03
N THR A 148 4.94 -13.04 -7.11
CA THR A 148 4.14 -12.57 -8.27
C THR A 148 4.99 -12.18 -9.49
N LYS A 149 6.31 -12.04 -9.39
CA LYS A 149 7.19 -11.55 -10.47
C LYS A 149 7.78 -12.61 -11.39
N LYS A 150 7.69 -13.91 -11.09
CA LYS A 150 8.09 -14.98 -12.03
C LYS A 150 7.00 -15.32 -13.06
N LYS A 151 6.18 -14.38 -13.51
CA LYS A 151 5.44 -14.52 -14.77
C LYS A 151 6.40 -14.30 -15.92
N ASN A 152 7.03 -15.39 -16.36
CA ASN A 152 7.83 -15.45 -17.57
C ASN A 152 7.13 -14.73 -18.73
N LYS A 153 7.77 -13.67 -19.25
CA LYS A 153 7.51 -13.15 -20.59
C LYS A 153 7.89 -14.22 -21.63
N LYS A 154 7.02 -15.19 -21.86
CA LYS A 154 7.00 -15.91 -23.14
C LYS A 154 5.83 -15.38 -23.94
N LYS A 155 6.14 -14.54 -24.94
CA LYS A 155 5.28 -14.24 -26.05
C LYS A 155 5.00 -15.54 -26.81
N SER A 156 3.79 -16.06 -26.73
CA SER A 156 3.10 -16.77 -27.82
C SER A 156 1.66 -17.00 -27.37
N GLY A 157 0.70 -16.73 -28.27
CA GLY A 157 -0.71 -16.98 -28.04
C GLY A 157 -0.94 -18.47 -27.80
N GLY A 158 -1.71 -18.79 -26.78
CA GLY A 158 -2.07 -20.14 -26.41
C GLY A 158 -2.43 -20.17 -24.92
N GLN A 159 -3.51 -20.82 -24.61
CA GLN A 159 -4.03 -21.13 -23.30
C GLN A 159 -2.93 -21.30 -22.24
N MET A 160 -2.94 -20.50 -21.16
CA MET A 160 -2.18 -20.81 -19.96
C MET A 160 -2.94 -21.91 -19.20
N ALA A 161 -2.70 -23.16 -19.56
CA ALA A 161 -2.91 -24.27 -18.66
C ALA A 161 -1.71 -24.27 -17.71
N PHE A 162 -1.92 -23.91 -16.45
CA PHE A 162 -1.00 -24.27 -15.37
C PHE A 162 -1.18 -25.76 -15.13
N VAL A 163 -0.23 -26.54 -15.62
CA VAL A 163 -0.15 -27.96 -15.37
C VAL A 163 0.36 -28.12 -13.95
N PHE A 164 -0.43 -28.78 -13.10
CA PHE A 164 -0.07 -29.20 -11.74
C PHE A 164 0.84 -30.47 -11.76
N ASP A 165 1.57 -30.69 -12.83
CA ASP A 165 2.62 -31.69 -12.83
C ASP A 165 3.87 -31.03 -12.24
N ASP A 166 4.30 -31.49 -11.07
CA ASP A 166 5.51 -31.17 -10.33
C ASP A 166 5.46 -30.04 -9.28
N ILE A 167 4.47 -30.05 -8.34
CA ILE A 167 4.77 -29.49 -7.01
C ILE A 167 5.64 -30.47 -6.18
N SER A 168 5.70 -31.76 -6.57
CA SER A 168 6.62 -32.74 -5.95
C SER A 168 8.01 -32.79 -6.58
N ALA A 169 8.26 -32.01 -7.64
CA ALA A 169 9.54 -31.93 -8.35
C ALA A 169 10.05 -30.49 -8.51
N VAL A 170 9.79 -29.60 -7.55
CA VAL A 170 10.72 -28.50 -7.31
C VAL A 170 11.92 -29.16 -6.65
N SER A 171 12.86 -29.60 -7.50
CA SER A 171 14.18 -30.02 -7.07
C SER A 171 14.77 -28.92 -6.20
N LEU A 172 15.15 -29.31 -5.00
CA LEU A 172 15.90 -28.52 -4.00
C LEU A 172 17.32 -28.14 -4.49
N GLU A 173 17.51 -27.88 -5.79
CA GLU A 173 18.81 -27.61 -6.42
C GLU A 173 18.92 -26.29 -7.16
N ASP A 174 18.06 -25.31 -6.86
CA ASP A 174 18.38 -23.91 -7.14
C ASP A 174 18.27 -23.14 -5.81
N GLU A 175 19.34 -23.25 -5.02
CA GLU A 175 19.68 -22.32 -3.93
C GLU A 175 19.97 -20.93 -4.52
N SER A 176 18.96 -20.25 -5.02
CA SER A 176 18.95 -18.82 -5.06
C SER A 176 18.10 -18.36 -3.88
N ASP A 177 18.78 -18.08 -2.80
CA ASP A 177 18.32 -17.44 -1.58
C ASP A 177 17.40 -16.24 -1.86
N SER A 178 16.13 -16.47 -2.05
CA SER A 178 15.10 -15.47 -1.94
C SER A 178 14.21 -15.81 -0.75
N THR A 179 14.80 -15.86 0.43
CA THR A 179 14.06 -15.88 1.67
C THR A 179 13.32 -14.55 1.79
N ASN A 180 12.00 -14.61 1.73
CA ASN A 180 11.11 -13.49 2.03
C ASN A 180 11.09 -13.28 3.56
N GLU A 181 12.22 -12.90 4.14
CA GLU A 181 12.37 -12.74 5.59
C GLU A 181 12.58 -11.26 5.95
N TYR A 182 12.14 -10.90 7.13
CA TYR A 182 12.56 -9.64 7.75
C TYR A 182 14.07 -9.68 7.94
N LEU A 183 14.74 -8.59 7.62
CA LEU A 183 16.17 -8.44 7.79
C LEU A 183 16.47 -7.27 8.70
N PHE A 184 17.03 -7.51 9.87
CA PHE A 184 17.44 -6.47 10.80
C PHE A 184 18.80 -5.86 10.38
N LEU A 185 18.84 -4.56 10.18
CA LEU A 185 20.01 -3.82 9.72
C LEU A 185 20.57 -2.83 10.74
N GLY A 186 19.79 -2.43 11.74
CA GLY A 186 20.29 -1.51 12.75
C GLY A 186 19.26 -0.90 13.66
N LEU A 187 19.71 0.04 14.49
CA LEU A 187 18.95 0.72 15.53
C LEU A 187 19.20 2.23 15.49
N SER A 188 18.15 3.02 15.62
CA SER A 188 18.24 4.46 15.84
C SER A 188 17.56 4.86 17.15
N LEU A 189 18.15 5.83 17.83
CA LEU A 189 17.70 6.34 19.13
C LEU A 189 17.70 7.86 19.10
N SER A 190 16.65 8.47 19.65
CA SER A 190 16.56 9.93 19.78
C SER A 190 15.92 10.33 21.11
N TYR A 191 16.44 11.37 21.76
CA TYR A 191 15.88 11.89 22.99
C TYR A 191 16.16 13.38 23.15
N GLU A 192 15.32 14.06 23.93
CA GLU A 192 15.49 15.48 24.24
C GLU A 192 16.47 15.66 25.38
N LYS A 193 17.49 16.50 25.19
CA LYS A 193 18.50 16.88 26.15
C LYS A 193 18.69 18.39 26.16
N ASN A 194 18.42 19.04 27.28
CA ASN A 194 18.57 20.51 27.44
C ASN A 194 17.79 21.33 26.39
N GLY A 195 16.63 20.87 25.97
CA GLY A 195 15.82 21.56 24.94
C GLY A 195 16.22 21.30 23.49
N GLU A 196 17.20 20.45 23.25
CA GLU A 196 17.61 20.00 21.92
C GLU A 196 17.52 18.48 21.83
N TYR A 197 17.29 17.95 20.62
CA TYR A 197 17.27 16.50 20.40
C TYR A 197 18.66 15.99 20.05
N GLU A 198 19.09 14.95 20.75
CA GLU A 198 20.22 14.11 20.34
C GLU A 198 19.72 12.88 19.61
N THR A 199 20.23 12.63 18.40
CA THR A 199 19.83 11.50 17.57
C THR A 199 21.07 10.70 17.16
N VAL A 200 20.96 9.38 17.31
CA VAL A 200 22.04 8.44 16.98
C VAL A 200 21.48 7.33 16.10
N SER A 201 22.16 7.02 15.00
CA SER A 201 21.92 5.81 14.19
C SER A 201 23.11 4.87 14.28
N ILE A 202 22.81 3.59 14.35
CA ILE A 202 23.78 2.51 14.53
C ILE A 202 23.47 1.43 13.48
N LEU A 203 24.33 1.28 12.49
CA LEU A 203 24.24 0.19 11.51
C LEU A 203 24.86 -1.08 12.11
N LYS A 204 24.21 -2.21 11.88
CA LYS A 204 24.72 -3.52 12.29
C LYS A 204 26.05 -3.81 11.56
N ASN A 205 27.06 -4.25 12.31
CA ASN A 205 28.36 -4.69 11.83
C ASN A 205 28.95 -5.74 12.77
N ASP A 206 30.17 -6.19 12.54
CA ASP A 206 30.83 -7.23 13.36
C ASP A 206 31.00 -6.84 14.84
N GLU A 207 31.15 -5.54 15.16
CA GLU A 207 31.24 -5.05 16.53
C GLU A 207 29.87 -4.76 17.16
N THR A 208 28.88 -4.36 16.35
CA THR A 208 27.54 -3.98 16.77
C THR A 208 26.53 -4.92 16.11
N ASP A 209 26.63 -6.20 16.45
CA ASP A 209 25.74 -7.25 15.96
C ASP A 209 24.29 -7.09 16.49
N GLY A 210 23.37 -7.90 15.99
CA GLY A 210 21.96 -7.86 16.36
C GLY A 210 21.74 -8.07 17.85
N ASP A 211 22.37 -9.07 18.44
CA ASP A 211 22.24 -9.40 19.86
C ASP A 211 22.67 -8.21 20.74
N PHE A 212 23.81 -7.62 20.43
CA PHE A 212 24.31 -6.46 21.18
C PHE A 212 23.37 -5.25 21.07
N LEU A 213 22.83 -4.98 19.88
CA LEU A 213 21.91 -3.84 19.69
C LEU A 213 20.59 -4.06 20.44
N ILE A 214 20.06 -5.29 20.42
CA ILE A 214 18.84 -5.65 21.16
C ILE A 214 19.08 -5.62 22.69
N GLU A 215 20.21 -6.14 23.17
CA GLU A 215 20.56 -6.03 24.58
C GLU A 215 20.68 -4.56 25.04
N THR A 216 21.27 -3.72 24.19
CA THR A 216 21.39 -2.27 24.45
C THR A 216 20.01 -1.64 24.54
N TYR A 217 19.12 -1.93 23.59
CA TYR A 217 17.73 -1.48 23.62
C TYR A 217 17.00 -1.95 24.90
N LYS A 218 17.06 -3.24 25.23
CA LYS A 218 16.43 -3.79 26.45
C LYS A 218 16.92 -3.09 27.72
N LYS A 219 18.20 -2.77 27.79
CA LYS A 219 18.79 -2.01 28.90
C LYS A 219 18.19 -0.61 29.01
N ILE A 220 18.05 0.10 27.88
CA ILE A 220 17.43 1.42 27.82
C ILE A 220 15.94 1.31 28.17
N GLN A 221 15.21 0.42 27.50
CA GLN A 221 13.78 0.19 27.74
C GLN A 221 13.48 -0.09 29.22
N LYS A 222 14.31 -0.85 29.91
CA LYS A 222 14.12 -1.17 31.32
C LYS A 222 14.19 0.08 32.21
N LYS A 223 14.98 1.10 31.85
CA LYS A 223 15.28 2.27 32.67
C LYS A 223 14.45 3.49 32.33
N ILE A 224 14.07 3.65 31.07
CA ILE A 224 13.33 4.81 30.58
C ILE A 224 11.83 4.62 30.81
N PRO A 225 11.06 5.64 31.22
CA PRO A 225 9.63 5.55 31.46
C PRO A 225 8.84 5.21 30.20
N HIS A 226 9.09 5.90 29.06
CA HIS A 226 8.35 5.73 27.83
C HIS A 226 9.25 5.55 26.61
N ILE A 227 8.84 4.70 25.70
CA ILE A 227 9.46 4.47 24.39
C ILE A 227 8.44 4.85 23.32
N ALA A 228 8.80 5.77 22.44
CA ALA A 228 8.01 6.15 21.28
C ALA A 228 8.62 5.57 20.01
N LEU A 229 7.79 5.08 19.09
CA LEU A 229 8.23 4.50 17.83
C LEU A 229 7.17 4.67 16.74
N ILE A 230 7.55 4.35 15.51
CA ILE A 230 6.68 4.38 14.33
C ILE A 230 6.49 2.94 13.87
N ASP A 231 5.21 2.50 13.73
CA ASP A 231 4.85 1.13 13.34
C ASP A 231 5.46 0.06 14.26
N TRP A 232 4.98 0.03 15.50
CA TRP A 232 5.45 -0.93 16.52
C TRP A 232 5.37 -2.38 16.08
N LYS A 233 4.35 -2.73 15.34
CA LYS A 233 4.18 -4.11 14.84
C LYS A 233 5.34 -4.52 13.93
N ASN A 234 5.77 -3.65 13.03
CA ASN A 234 6.95 -3.88 12.19
C ASN A 234 8.25 -3.96 13.02
N GLU A 235 8.40 -3.08 13.99
CA GLU A 235 9.54 -3.08 14.92
C GLU A 235 9.64 -4.41 15.71
N LEU A 236 8.50 -5.00 16.11
CA LEU A 236 8.47 -6.31 16.75
C LEU A 236 8.95 -7.44 15.83
N HIS A 237 8.61 -7.39 14.55
CA HIS A 237 9.14 -8.37 13.58
C HIS A 237 10.65 -8.25 13.40
N LEU A 238 11.17 -7.03 13.29
CA LEU A 238 12.61 -6.78 13.16
C LEU A 238 13.39 -7.22 14.40
N THR A 239 12.87 -6.95 15.60
CA THR A 239 13.52 -7.40 16.85
C THR A 239 13.51 -8.91 17.00
N ALA A 240 12.44 -9.59 16.59
CA ALA A 240 12.38 -11.05 16.62
C ALA A 240 13.44 -11.71 15.73
N VAL A 241 13.71 -11.13 14.55
CA VAL A 241 14.77 -11.58 13.67
C VAL A 241 16.15 -11.33 14.28
N ALA A 242 16.37 -10.16 14.86
CA ALA A 242 17.64 -9.82 15.51
C ALA A 242 17.98 -10.76 16.69
N GLU A 243 16.97 -11.30 17.38
CA GLU A 243 17.12 -12.26 18.48
C GLU A 243 17.21 -13.72 18.02
N ASN A 244 17.31 -14.00 16.72
CA ASN A 244 17.26 -15.35 16.13
C ASN A 244 16.02 -16.17 16.54
N LEU A 245 14.95 -15.51 16.95
CA LEU A 245 13.69 -16.16 17.30
C LEU A 245 12.90 -16.64 16.07
N SER A 246 13.42 -16.38 14.88
CA SER A 246 12.80 -16.77 13.61
C SER A 246 12.90 -18.28 13.33
N GLU A 247 13.92 -18.97 13.88
CA GLU A 247 14.14 -20.40 13.63
C GLU A 247 13.15 -21.30 14.37
N ASP A 248 12.62 -20.85 15.51
CA ASP A 248 11.67 -21.61 16.31
C ASP A 248 10.25 -20.96 16.27
N ARG A 249 9.68 -20.89 15.08
CA ARG A 249 8.29 -20.41 14.89
C ARG A 249 7.27 -21.32 15.56
N GLU A 250 7.63 -22.58 15.85
CA GLU A 250 6.80 -23.54 16.61
C GLU A 250 7.04 -23.46 18.13
N ALA A 251 8.14 -22.86 18.57
CA ALA A 251 8.26 -22.60 19.99
C ALA A 251 7.06 -21.78 20.44
N PRO A 252 6.35 -22.25 21.48
CA PRO A 252 5.40 -21.39 22.11
C PRO A 252 6.15 -20.09 22.33
N LEU A 253 5.59 -18.99 21.83
CA LEU A 253 5.80 -17.79 22.55
C LEU A 253 5.41 -18.16 23.98
N GLN A 254 6.37 -18.69 24.72
CA GLN A 254 6.26 -18.60 26.16
C GLN A 254 5.96 -17.14 26.29
N MET A 255 4.68 -16.88 26.61
CA MET A 255 4.32 -15.54 27.06
C MET A 255 5.26 -15.34 28.24
N ALA A 256 6.45 -14.80 27.91
CA ALA A 256 7.46 -14.46 28.92
C ALA A 256 6.92 -13.35 29.83
N PHE A 257 5.67 -12.98 29.58
CA PHE A 257 4.93 -11.93 30.24
C PHE A 257 3.68 -12.56 30.85
N ASP A 258 3.53 -12.46 32.14
CA ASP A 258 2.21 -12.57 32.75
C ASP A 258 1.37 -11.33 32.32
N ASP A 259 0.04 -11.37 32.59
CA ASP A 259 -0.83 -10.25 32.19
C ASP A 259 -0.37 -8.89 32.75
N SER A 260 0.26 -8.88 33.92
CA SER A 260 0.78 -7.66 34.55
C SER A 260 2.00 -7.08 33.81
N ASP A 261 2.82 -7.93 33.21
CA ASP A 261 3.95 -7.51 32.39
C ASP A 261 3.52 -6.97 31.03
N LEU A 262 2.47 -7.52 30.43
CA LEU A 262 1.88 -7.02 29.18
C LEU A 262 1.24 -5.65 29.39
N ASP A 263 0.44 -5.46 30.42
CA ASP A 263 -0.15 -4.16 30.77
C ASP A 263 0.94 -3.09 30.99
N ARG A 264 2.02 -3.47 31.65
CA ARG A 264 3.17 -2.59 31.85
C ARG A 264 3.85 -2.25 30.52
N LEU A 265 3.98 -3.21 29.61
CA LEU A 265 4.56 -3.01 28.28
C LEU A 265 3.70 -2.05 27.47
N PHE A 266 2.38 -2.28 27.39
CA PHE A 266 1.46 -1.44 26.61
C PHE A 266 1.39 0.01 27.12
N ASN A 267 1.57 0.22 28.44
CA ASN A 267 1.66 1.56 29.01
C ASN A 267 3.00 2.24 28.78
N LYS A 268 4.05 1.48 28.48
CA LYS A 268 5.41 1.98 28.27
C LYS A 268 5.74 2.27 26.82
N ILE A 269 5.14 1.55 25.90
CA ILE A 269 5.35 1.70 24.45
C ILE A 269 4.27 2.61 23.86
N SER A 270 4.65 3.48 22.94
CA SER A 270 3.74 4.35 22.19
C SER A 270 4.05 4.28 20.71
N ASP A 271 3.08 3.85 19.92
CA ASP A 271 3.11 3.91 18.46
C ASP A 271 2.48 5.21 17.99
N VAL A 272 3.31 6.12 17.48
CA VAL A 272 2.84 7.44 17.02
C VAL A 272 2.04 7.35 15.72
N SER A 273 2.20 6.28 14.91
CA SER A 273 1.39 6.04 13.72
C SER A 273 -0.05 5.67 14.09
N ILE A 274 -0.23 4.78 15.06
CA ILE A 274 -1.56 4.43 15.60
C ILE A 274 -2.22 5.64 16.23
N ALA A 275 -1.47 6.45 16.99
CA ALA A 275 -1.98 7.69 17.56
C ALA A 275 -2.48 8.65 16.48
N ALA A 276 -1.69 8.87 15.43
CA ALA A 276 -2.04 9.72 14.29
C ALA A 276 -3.27 9.19 13.52
N TYR A 277 -3.36 7.87 13.34
CA TYR A 277 -4.52 7.21 12.74
C TYR A 277 -5.81 7.45 13.53
N LEU A 278 -5.79 7.31 14.84
CA LEU A 278 -6.96 7.56 15.68
C LEU A 278 -7.42 9.03 15.60
N ILE A 279 -6.49 9.98 15.52
CA ILE A 279 -6.80 11.40 15.39
C ILE A 279 -7.43 11.73 14.03
N ASN A 280 -6.91 11.13 12.95
CA ASN A 280 -7.44 11.34 11.61
C ASN A 280 -7.38 10.05 10.76
N PRO A 281 -8.43 9.21 10.79
CA PRO A 281 -8.45 7.90 10.11
C PRO A 281 -8.69 7.99 8.60
N LEU A 282 -8.75 9.19 8.00
CA LEU A 282 -9.04 9.40 6.59
C LEU A 282 -7.79 9.54 5.71
N LYS A 283 -6.60 9.41 6.28
CA LYS A 283 -5.34 9.49 5.55
C LYS A 283 -4.98 8.16 4.91
N ASP A 284 -4.21 8.24 3.83
CA ASP A 284 -3.72 7.06 3.10
C ASP A 284 -2.51 6.40 3.80
N SER A 285 -1.77 7.16 4.61
CA SER A 285 -0.56 6.71 5.31
C SER A 285 -0.30 7.50 6.59
N TYR A 286 0.49 6.92 7.49
CA TYR A 286 0.88 7.45 8.79
C TYR A 286 2.39 7.24 9.03
N GLY A 287 3.18 7.42 7.98
CA GLY A 287 4.64 7.32 8.05
C GLY A 287 5.29 8.52 8.76
N ALA A 288 6.61 8.45 8.91
CA ALA A 288 7.36 9.53 9.54
C ALA A 288 7.17 10.88 8.84
N ASP A 289 7.15 10.90 7.50
CA ASP A 289 6.96 12.12 6.70
C ASP A 289 5.55 12.72 6.89
N ASP A 290 4.52 11.89 7.04
CA ASP A 290 3.17 12.36 7.33
C ASP A 290 3.06 12.94 8.75
N ILE A 291 3.65 12.27 9.74
CA ILE A 291 3.65 12.71 11.13
C ILE A 291 4.47 14.01 11.29
N ALA A 292 5.65 14.09 10.68
CA ALA A 292 6.48 15.27 10.68
C ALA A 292 5.74 16.49 10.12
N ARG A 293 5.08 16.33 8.98
CA ARG A 293 4.30 17.39 8.33
C ARG A 293 3.11 17.85 9.17
N ASP A 294 2.34 16.89 9.70
CA ASP A 294 1.04 17.19 10.29
C ASP A 294 1.11 17.64 11.75
N TYR A 295 2.12 17.20 12.47
CA TYR A 295 2.23 17.41 13.93
C TYR A 295 3.49 18.12 14.37
N LEU A 296 4.50 18.25 13.50
CA LEU A 296 5.78 18.90 13.82
C LEU A 296 6.08 20.13 12.93
N ASP A 297 5.23 20.41 11.95
CA ASP A 297 5.44 21.45 10.91
C ASP A 297 6.80 21.29 10.19
N MET A 298 7.22 20.03 9.98
CA MET A 298 8.49 19.67 9.36
C MET A 298 8.26 18.96 8.03
N THR A 299 9.10 19.21 7.05
CA THR A 299 9.11 18.50 5.78
C THR A 299 10.30 17.56 5.71
N ILE A 300 10.04 16.25 5.73
CA ILE A 300 11.06 15.23 5.48
C ILE A 300 10.66 14.38 4.27
N PRO A 301 11.64 13.88 3.49
CA PRO A 301 11.34 12.96 2.40
C PRO A 301 10.83 11.62 2.91
N SER A 302 9.81 11.08 2.26
CA SER A 302 9.36 9.70 2.49
C SER A 302 10.41 8.69 2.01
N TYR A 303 10.27 7.43 2.44
CA TYR A 303 11.11 6.32 1.98
C TYR A 303 11.22 6.27 0.45
N SER A 304 10.08 6.32 -0.24
CA SER A 304 10.05 6.21 -1.70
C SER A 304 10.65 7.42 -2.44
N GLU A 305 10.69 8.56 -1.81
CA GLU A 305 11.35 9.77 -2.34
C GLU A 305 12.87 9.68 -2.21
N ARG A 306 13.38 9.06 -1.13
CA ARG A 306 14.83 8.87 -0.92
C ARG A 306 15.42 7.71 -1.70
N PHE A 307 14.75 6.56 -1.64
CA PHE A 307 15.30 5.27 -2.08
C PHE A 307 14.52 4.63 -3.23
N GLY A 308 13.42 5.24 -3.67
CA GLY A 308 12.60 4.71 -4.74
C GLY A 308 11.97 3.37 -4.38
N LYS A 309 12.41 2.29 -5.06
CA LYS A 309 11.94 0.93 -4.83
C LYS A 309 13.03 0.00 -4.28
N SER A 310 14.22 0.52 -4.04
CA SER A 310 15.34 -0.26 -3.51
C SER A 310 15.05 -0.70 -2.07
N ARG A 311 15.53 -1.86 -1.68
CA ARG A 311 15.48 -2.33 -0.30
C ARG A 311 16.61 -1.69 0.51
N LEU A 312 16.43 -1.54 1.82
CA LEU A 312 17.50 -1.04 2.69
C LEU A 312 18.73 -1.96 2.66
N SER A 313 18.53 -3.29 2.59
CA SER A 313 19.64 -4.25 2.45
C SER A 313 20.43 -4.08 1.16
N GLU A 314 19.76 -3.76 0.05
CA GLU A 314 20.43 -3.46 -1.23
C GLU A 314 21.32 -2.22 -1.07
N ILE A 315 20.80 -1.17 -0.43
CA ILE A 315 21.53 0.07 -0.17
C ILE A 315 22.72 -0.20 0.77
N VAL A 316 22.51 -0.95 1.84
CA VAL A 316 23.56 -1.32 2.80
C VAL A 316 24.65 -2.20 2.14
N SER A 317 24.28 -3.11 1.22
CA SER A 317 25.24 -3.97 0.53
C SER A 317 26.15 -3.21 -0.45
N GLU A 318 25.73 -2.04 -0.91
CA GLU A 318 26.58 -1.13 -1.71
C GLU A 318 27.61 -0.39 -0.84
N ILE A 319 27.45 -0.47 0.47
CA ILE A 319 28.32 0.14 1.47
C ILE A 319 29.41 -0.89 1.83
N ASP A 320 30.58 -0.78 1.19
CA ASP A 320 31.73 -1.66 1.43
C ASP A 320 32.32 -1.48 2.85
N ASP A 321 32.90 -2.54 3.45
CA ASP A 321 33.53 -2.51 4.79
C ASP A 321 34.64 -1.43 4.91
N ASP A 322 35.38 -1.16 3.84
CA ASP A 322 36.35 -0.07 3.80
C ASP A 322 35.74 1.33 3.91
N TYR A 323 34.45 1.44 3.65
CA TYR A 323 33.70 2.66 3.74
C TYR A 323 33.40 3.11 5.18
N LEU A 324 33.34 2.15 6.10
CA LEU A 324 33.29 2.42 7.53
C LEU A 324 34.58 3.12 8.03
N ARG A 325 35.63 3.24 7.19
CA ARG A 325 36.96 3.78 7.48
C ARG A 325 37.24 5.19 6.92
N GLU A 326 36.22 6.04 6.75
CA GLU A 326 36.39 7.40 6.20
C GLU A 326 36.91 7.39 4.75
N SER A 327 36.05 7.00 3.82
CA SER A 327 36.38 7.06 2.39
C SER A 327 36.37 8.50 1.87
N ALA A 328 37.32 8.82 1.00
CA ALA A 328 37.41 10.09 0.32
C ALA A 328 36.40 10.23 -0.86
N ASP A 329 35.53 9.24 -1.07
CA ASP A 329 34.57 9.19 -2.16
C ASP A 329 33.29 9.92 -1.80
N GLU A 330 33.07 11.09 -2.39
CA GLU A 330 31.91 11.97 -2.11
C GLU A 330 30.58 11.32 -2.49
N GLU A 331 30.47 10.52 -3.55
CA GLU A 331 29.21 9.89 -4.00
C GLU A 331 28.77 8.81 -3.02
N LYS A 332 29.69 8.01 -2.52
CA LYS A 332 29.40 7.00 -1.49
C LYS A 332 28.98 7.65 -0.17
N ASN A 333 29.58 8.75 0.22
CA ASN A 333 29.19 9.50 1.41
C ASN A 333 27.74 10.00 1.34
N VAL A 334 27.23 10.34 0.15
CA VAL A 334 25.83 10.76 -0.04
C VAL A 334 24.86 9.62 0.26
N VAL A 335 25.12 8.41 -0.19
CA VAL A 335 24.22 7.25 0.03
C VAL A 335 24.09 6.91 1.52
N ILE A 336 25.22 6.87 2.24
CA ILE A 336 25.17 6.59 3.70
C ILE A 336 24.53 7.74 4.45
N ASN A 337 24.87 8.96 4.16
CA ASN A 337 24.25 10.09 4.83
C ASN A 337 22.73 10.06 4.66
N ASN A 338 22.24 9.76 3.45
CA ASN A 338 20.82 9.58 3.21
C ASN A 338 20.20 8.45 4.05
N LEU A 339 20.88 7.31 4.17
CA LEU A 339 20.40 6.18 4.99
C LEU A 339 20.36 6.54 6.47
N LEU A 340 21.45 7.13 6.98
CA LEU A 340 21.57 7.50 8.39
C LEU A 340 20.59 8.61 8.78
N GLU A 341 20.40 9.59 7.90
CA GLU A 341 19.42 10.64 8.07
C GLU A 341 18.02 10.06 8.13
N TYR A 342 17.66 9.20 7.17
CA TYR A 342 16.36 8.53 7.16
C TYR A 342 16.09 7.76 8.46
N THR A 343 17.01 6.90 8.88
CA THR A 343 16.84 6.08 10.09
C THR A 343 16.79 6.94 11.37
N GLY A 344 17.60 8.00 11.44
CA GLY A 344 17.57 8.95 12.54
C GLY A 344 16.28 9.77 12.58
N GLU A 345 15.74 10.16 11.42
CA GLU A 345 14.46 10.87 11.34
C GLU A 345 13.29 10.02 11.89
N LEU A 346 13.31 8.69 11.67
CA LEU A 346 12.28 7.81 12.25
C LEU A 346 12.22 7.90 13.77
N SER A 347 13.35 7.75 14.46
CA SER A 347 13.42 7.84 15.93
C SER A 347 13.17 9.26 16.43
N TYR A 348 13.63 10.28 15.69
CA TYR A 348 13.38 11.69 16.02
C TYR A 348 11.89 12.04 15.93
N VAL A 349 11.24 11.70 14.82
CA VAL A 349 9.81 11.98 14.63
C VAL A 349 8.97 11.24 15.65
N ALA A 350 9.35 10.02 16.03
CA ALA A 350 8.69 9.27 17.08
C ALA A 350 8.69 10.02 18.42
N VAL A 351 9.86 10.48 18.89
CA VAL A 351 9.96 11.18 20.18
C VAL A 351 9.37 12.58 20.13
N ALA A 352 9.61 13.33 19.05
CA ALA A 352 9.12 14.71 18.92
C ALA A 352 7.58 14.75 18.73
N GLY A 353 7.03 13.79 17.99
CA GLY A 353 5.58 13.66 17.75
C GLY A 353 4.80 13.15 18.95
N TYR A 354 5.42 12.34 19.80
CA TYR A 354 4.78 11.66 20.92
C TYR A 354 3.93 12.60 21.81
N LYS A 355 4.53 13.66 22.34
CA LYS A 355 3.85 14.59 23.27
C LYS A 355 2.64 15.27 22.65
N ASN A 356 2.74 15.69 21.39
CA ASN A 356 1.64 16.36 20.67
C ASN A 356 0.48 15.41 20.42
N LEU A 357 0.80 14.19 19.99
CA LEU A 357 -0.19 13.16 19.67
C LEU A 357 -0.90 12.67 20.93
N GLU A 358 -0.16 12.37 22.01
CA GLU A 358 -0.73 11.95 23.28
C GLU A 358 -1.65 13.01 23.88
N SER A 359 -1.20 14.27 23.94
CA SER A 359 -2.04 15.40 24.38
C SER A 359 -3.32 15.55 23.54
N THR A 360 -3.25 15.29 22.24
CA THR A 360 -4.42 15.34 21.35
C THR A 360 -5.38 14.19 21.64
N LEU A 361 -4.88 12.97 21.85
CA LEU A 361 -5.69 11.82 22.24
C LEU A 361 -6.40 12.03 23.59
N GLU A 362 -5.72 12.67 24.56
CA GLU A 362 -6.33 13.05 25.84
C GLU A 362 -7.46 14.05 25.64
N LYS A 363 -7.21 15.15 24.91
CA LYS A 363 -8.19 16.20 24.65
C LYS A 363 -9.42 15.69 23.88
N THR A 364 -9.25 14.70 23.00
CA THR A 364 -10.33 14.08 22.23
C THR A 364 -11.00 12.91 22.94
N GLY A 365 -10.50 12.53 24.13
CA GLY A 365 -11.03 11.41 24.93
C GLY A 365 -10.69 10.02 24.36
N MET A 366 -9.73 9.94 23.43
CA MET A 366 -9.36 8.69 22.78
C MET A 366 -8.16 7.99 23.42
N ILE A 367 -7.53 8.57 24.44
CA ILE A 367 -6.35 7.99 25.08
C ILE A 367 -6.62 6.58 25.64
N LYS A 368 -7.81 6.35 26.18
CA LYS A 368 -8.21 5.03 26.69
C LYS A 368 -8.34 4.01 25.56
N LEU A 369 -8.99 4.36 24.45
CA LEU A 369 -9.05 3.52 23.26
C LEU A 369 -7.64 3.16 22.77
N TYR A 370 -6.77 4.15 22.67
CA TYR A 370 -5.39 3.97 22.25
C TYR A 370 -4.64 2.98 23.16
N ARG A 371 -4.64 3.20 24.49
CA ARG A 371 -3.86 2.41 25.45
C ARG A 371 -4.43 1.01 25.69
N GLU A 372 -5.76 0.88 25.83
CA GLU A 372 -6.41 -0.36 26.27
C GLU A 372 -6.86 -1.25 25.10
N VAL A 373 -6.95 -0.72 23.87
CA VAL A 373 -7.43 -1.47 22.72
C VAL A 373 -6.41 -1.49 21.59
N GLU A 374 -6.01 -0.33 21.08
CA GLU A 374 -5.23 -0.28 19.84
C GLU A 374 -3.77 -0.75 20.03
N MET A 375 -3.12 -0.35 21.11
CA MET A 375 -1.76 -0.82 21.42
C MET A 375 -1.70 -2.33 21.68
N PRO A 376 -2.56 -2.93 22.53
CA PRO A 376 -2.66 -4.38 22.64
C PRO A 376 -2.96 -5.06 21.30
N THR A 377 -3.87 -4.49 20.48
CA THR A 377 -4.21 -5.05 19.18
C THR A 377 -2.98 -5.15 18.26
N ALA A 378 -2.13 -4.13 18.18
CA ALA A 378 -0.90 -4.18 17.38
C ALA A 378 0.00 -5.35 17.78
N TYR A 379 0.17 -5.59 19.09
CA TYR A 379 0.95 -6.71 19.60
C TYR A 379 0.32 -8.06 19.25
N PHE A 380 -0.99 -8.22 19.41
CA PHE A 380 -1.67 -9.48 19.05
C PHE A 380 -1.67 -9.73 17.54
N LEU A 381 -1.78 -8.69 16.71
CA LEU A 381 -1.65 -8.83 15.26
C LEU A 381 -0.24 -9.30 14.88
N TYR A 382 0.81 -8.75 15.48
CA TYR A 382 2.17 -9.27 15.32
C TYR A 382 2.26 -10.76 15.67
N GLN A 383 1.69 -11.18 16.80
CA GLN A 383 1.69 -12.59 17.20
C GLN A 383 0.97 -13.47 16.19
N MET A 384 -0.18 -13.02 15.67
CA MET A 384 -0.95 -13.74 14.66
C MET A 384 -0.16 -13.88 13.35
N GLU A 385 0.52 -12.83 12.91
CA GLU A 385 1.36 -12.84 11.72
C GLU A 385 2.54 -13.79 11.88
N ARG A 386 3.20 -13.76 13.04
CA ARG A 386 4.35 -14.61 13.34
C ARG A 386 3.98 -16.09 13.42
N VAL A 387 2.90 -16.44 14.12
CA VAL A 387 2.44 -17.83 14.26
C VAL A 387 1.87 -18.34 12.95
N GLY A 388 1.20 -17.50 12.18
CA GLY A 388 0.54 -17.89 10.94
C GLY A 388 -0.66 -18.84 11.15
N VAL A 389 -1.36 -19.13 10.08
CA VAL A 389 -2.53 -20.00 10.06
C VAL A 389 -2.20 -21.31 9.36
N LYS A 390 -2.33 -22.44 10.03
CA LYS A 390 -2.04 -23.76 9.47
C LYS A 390 -2.97 -24.08 8.30
N ALA A 391 -2.39 -24.47 7.16
CA ALA A 391 -3.10 -24.79 5.93
C ALA A 391 -2.78 -26.20 5.44
N ASP A 392 -3.82 -26.92 4.98
CA ASP A 392 -3.70 -28.28 4.45
C ASP A 392 -3.61 -28.23 2.91
N ILE A 393 -2.39 -28.37 2.39
CA ILE A 393 -2.11 -28.34 0.95
C ILE A 393 -2.89 -29.44 0.21
N ALA A 394 -3.00 -30.66 0.80
CA ALA A 394 -3.68 -31.77 0.13
C ALA A 394 -5.17 -31.48 -0.07
N VAL A 395 -5.82 -30.84 0.90
CA VAL A 395 -7.21 -30.38 0.76
C VAL A 395 -7.31 -29.32 -0.32
N LEU A 396 -6.36 -28.39 -0.39
CA LEU A 396 -6.34 -27.32 -1.40
C LEU A 396 -6.22 -27.87 -2.83
N GLU A 397 -5.31 -28.84 -3.04
CA GLU A 397 -5.13 -29.54 -4.31
C GLU A 397 -6.38 -30.32 -4.75
N GLN A 398 -7.03 -31.01 -3.81
CA GLN A 398 -8.28 -31.72 -4.09
C GLN A 398 -9.39 -30.76 -4.54
N LEU A 399 -9.48 -29.59 -3.89
CA LEU A 399 -10.43 -28.54 -4.27
C LEU A 399 -10.10 -27.95 -5.64
N ALA A 400 -8.81 -27.73 -5.96
CA ALA A 400 -8.37 -27.28 -7.28
C ALA A 400 -8.80 -28.25 -8.37
N LYS A 401 -8.53 -29.57 -8.19
CA LYS A 401 -8.93 -30.62 -9.12
C LYS A 401 -10.46 -30.73 -9.29
N LYS A 402 -11.22 -30.52 -8.22
CA LYS A 402 -12.70 -30.52 -8.26
C LYS A 402 -13.22 -29.32 -9.05
N LEU A 403 -12.61 -28.16 -8.86
CA LEU A 403 -12.95 -26.94 -9.62
C LEU A 403 -12.61 -27.08 -11.10
N ASP A 404 -11.45 -27.64 -11.45
CA ASP A 404 -11.06 -27.87 -12.83
C ASP A 404 -12.08 -28.71 -13.60
N ARG A 405 -12.52 -29.83 -13.02
CA ARG A 405 -13.55 -30.66 -13.65
C ARG A 405 -14.83 -29.87 -13.92
N LYS A 406 -15.26 -29.06 -12.94
CA LYS A 406 -16.44 -28.22 -13.10
C LYS A 406 -16.28 -27.11 -14.14
N ILE A 407 -15.10 -26.51 -14.22
CA ILE A 407 -14.79 -25.47 -15.21
C ILE A 407 -14.80 -26.07 -16.62
N ILE A 408 -14.16 -27.21 -16.82
CA ILE A 408 -14.12 -27.92 -18.13
C ILE A 408 -15.53 -28.33 -18.58
N GLU A 409 -16.36 -28.87 -17.66
CA GLU A 409 -17.76 -29.21 -17.94
C GLU A 409 -18.56 -27.97 -18.39
N LEU A 410 -18.43 -26.86 -17.66
CA LEU A 410 -19.14 -25.63 -18.00
C LEU A 410 -18.63 -24.99 -19.29
N GLU A 411 -17.34 -25.09 -19.58
CA GLU A 411 -16.75 -24.61 -20.82
C GLU A 411 -17.32 -25.35 -22.03
N SER A 412 -17.41 -26.68 -21.96
CA SER A 412 -18.07 -27.51 -22.98
C SER A 412 -19.53 -27.12 -23.17
N ASP A 413 -20.29 -27.02 -22.08
CA ASP A 413 -21.70 -26.63 -22.12
C ASP A 413 -21.91 -25.24 -22.76
N ILE A 414 -21.00 -24.28 -22.47
CA ILE A 414 -21.07 -22.92 -23.03
C ILE A 414 -20.78 -22.94 -24.52
N TYR A 415 -19.81 -23.73 -24.99
CA TYR A 415 -19.49 -23.85 -26.41
C TYR A 415 -20.61 -24.53 -27.19
N ASP A 416 -21.21 -25.58 -26.62
CA ASP A 416 -22.35 -26.25 -27.22
C ASP A 416 -23.55 -25.31 -27.37
N LEU A 417 -23.85 -24.50 -26.36
CA LEU A 417 -24.92 -23.49 -26.40
C LEU A 417 -24.62 -22.32 -27.34
N ALA A 418 -23.36 -21.92 -27.47
CA ALA A 418 -22.92 -20.85 -28.34
C ALA A 418 -22.79 -21.30 -29.82
N GLY A 419 -22.63 -22.61 -30.05
CA GLY A 419 -22.37 -23.20 -31.36
C GLY A 419 -20.94 -23.01 -31.87
N GLU A 420 -20.03 -22.49 -31.05
CA GLU A 420 -18.61 -22.28 -31.40
C GLU A 420 -17.75 -22.10 -30.13
N GLU A 421 -16.46 -22.38 -30.30
CA GLU A 421 -15.45 -22.10 -29.28
C GLU A 421 -15.02 -20.62 -29.29
N PHE A 422 -14.87 -20.02 -28.14
CA PHE A 422 -14.40 -18.64 -27.96
C PHE A 422 -13.79 -18.43 -26.57
N ASN A 423 -13.04 -17.36 -26.35
CA ASN A 423 -12.51 -17.05 -25.04
C ASN A 423 -13.61 -16.45 -24.13
N ILE A 424 -14.19 -17.28 -23.24
CA ILE A 424 -15.25 -16.91 -22.29
C ILE A 424 -14.78 -15.81 -21.33
N ASN A 425 -13.48 -15.76 -21.02
CA ASN A 425 -12.88 -14.73 -20.16
C ASN A 425 -12.63 -13.40 -20.90
N SER A 426 -12.82 -13.33 -22.21
CA SER A 426 -12.74 -12.10 -22.97
C SER A 426 -14.09 -11.37 -23.01
N PRO A 427 -14.28 -10.23 -22.31
CA PRO A 427 -15.54 -9.49 -22.36
C PRO A 427 -15.95 -9.09 -23.78
N LYS A 428 -14.95 -8.85 -24.66
CA LYS A 428 -15.18 -8.47 -26.06
C LYS A 428 -15.77 -9.64 -26.87
N GLN A 429 -15.14 -10.82 -26.80
CA GLN A 429 -15.63 -12.00 -27.53
C GLN A 429 -16.98 -12.46 -26.99
N LEU A 430 -17.11 -12.55 -25.67
CA LEU A 430 -18.37 -12.90 -25.02
C LEU A 430 -19.49 -11.92 -25.40
N GLY A 431 -19.21 -10.63 -25.46
CA GLY A 431 -20.20 -9.62 -25.89
C GLY A 431 -20.67 -9.82 -27.33
N VAL A 432 -19.79 -10.19 -28.23
CA VAL A 432 -20.14 -10.51 -29.62
C VAL A 432 -21.03 -11.77 -29.68
N ILE A 433 -20.66 -12.83 -28.96
CA ILE A 433 -21.46 -14.06 -28.92
C ILE A 433 -22.88 -13.76 -28.42
N LEU A 434 -23.00 -13.16 -27.22
CA LEU A 434 -24.30 -12.97 -26.58
C LEU A 434 -25.21 -11.98 -27.35
N PHE A 435 -24.66 -10.84 -27.80
CA PHE A 435 -25.46 -9.72 -28.29
C PHE A 435 -25.51 -9.60 -29.83
N GLU A 436 -24.54 -10.13 -30.57
CA GLU A 436 -24.54 -10.07 -32.04
C GLU A 436 -24.97 -11.40 -32.67
N LYS A 437 -24.45 -12.53 -32.17
CA LYS A 437 -24.76 -13.86 -32.73
C LYS A 437 -26.03 -14.45 -32.14
N MET A 438 -26.13 -14.53 -30.82
CA MET A 438 -27.31 -15.07 -30.13
C MET A 438 -28.46 -14.04 -30.03
N LYS A 439 -28.17 -12.73 -30.27
CA LYS A 439 -29.16 -11.63 -30.30
C LYS A 439 -29.94 -11.48 -28.98
N LEU A 440 -29.30 -11.75 -27.83
CA LEU A 440 -29.96 -11.59 -26.55
C LEU A 440 -30.38 -10.13 -26.33
N PRO A 441 -31.53 -9.90 -25.66
CA PRO A 441 -32.03 -8.55 -25.42
C PRO A 441 -31.11 -7.78 -24.45
N PHE A 442 -31.24 -6.47 -24.40
CA PHE A 442 -30.57 -5.62 -23.43
C PHE A 442 -29.05 -5.56 -23.52
N ALA A 443 -28.53 -5.04 -24.62
CA ALA A 443 -27.10 -4.77 -24.77
C ALA A 443 -26.73 -3.38 -24.22
N LYS A 444 -26.00 -3.31 -23.09
CA LYS A 444 -25.39 -2.06 -22.62
C LYS A 444 -24.02 -1.88 -23.29
N LYS A 445 -23.88 -0.89 -24.15
CA LYS A 445 -22.60 -0.55 -24.79
C LYS A 445 -21.73 0.32 -23.90
N THR A 446 -20.45 0.00 -23.85
CA THR A 446 -19.38 0.80 -23.25
C THR A 446 -18.49 1.39 -24.36
N LYS A 447 -17.48 2.19 -24.02
CA LYS A 447 -16.50 2.71 -24.98
C LYS A 447 -15.74 1.60 -25.72
N THR A 448 -15.60 0.42 -25.13
CA THR A 448 -14.80 -0.71 -25.64
C THR A 448 -15.62 -1.89 -26.15
N GLY A 449 -16.96 -1.80 -26.18
CA GLY A 449 -17.85 -2.86 -26.63
C GLY A 449 -19.05 -3.09 -25.70
N TYR A 450 -19.59 -4.30 -25.73
CA TYR A 450 -20.72 -4.67 -24.87
C TYR A 450 -20.26 -4.94 -23.44
N SER A 451 -21.06 -4.48 -22.47
CA SER A 451 -20.81 -4.83 -21.08
C SER A 451 -21.31 -6.24 -20.77
N THR A 452 -20.41 -7.06 -20.24
CA THR A 452 -20.70 -8.42 -19.75
C THR A 452 -20.48 -8.53 -18.25
N SER A 453 -20.73 -7.44 -17.50
CA SER A 453 -20.63 -7.42 -16.04
C SER A 453 -21.67 -8.38 -15.41
N ALA A 454 -21.38 -8.86 -14.20
CA ALA A 454 -22.26 -9.77 -13.47
C ALA A 454 -23.70 -9.22 -13.37
N ASP A 455 -23.85 -7.92 -13.06
CA ASP A 455 -25.16 -7.25 -12.96
C ASP A 455 -25.98 -7.28 -14.25
N ILE A 456 -25.30 -7.24 -15.40
CA ILE A 456 -25.94 -7.33 -16.71
C ILE A 456 -26.33 -8.77 -17.00
N LEU A 457 -25.43 -9.72 -16.76
CA LEU A 457 -25.69 -11.14 -16.98
C LEU A 457 -26.80 -11.66 -16.05
N GLU A 458 -26.84 -11.24 -14.78
CA GLU A 458 -27.93 -11.64 -13.86
C GLU A 458 -29.33 -11.22 -14.37
N LYS A 459 -29.44 -10.06 -15.04
CA LYS A 459 -30.70 -9.61 -15.66
C LYS A 459 -31.11 -10.48 -16.84
N LEU A 460 -30.15 -11.09 -17.53
CA LEU A 460 -30.35 -11.95 -18.69
C LEU A 460 -30.54 -13.43 -18.34
N LYS A 461 -30.44 -13.80 -17.06
CA LYS A 461 -30.45 -15.19 -16.59
C LYS A 461 -31.71 -15.99 -16.99
N LYS A 462 -32.81 -15.29 -17.24
CA LYS A 462 -34.09 -15.91 -17.68
C LYS A 462 -34.22 -16.00 -19.20
N GLU A 463 -33.38 -15.33 -19.95
CA GLU A 463 -33.48 -15.24 -21.39
C GLU A 463 -32.84 -16.44 -22.10
N ASP A 464 -31.73 -16.96 -21.58
CA ASP A 464 -31.02 -18.10 -22.16
C ASP A 464 -30.21 -18.87 -21.09
N PRO A 465 -30.19 -20.23 -21.14
CA PRO A 465 -29.44 -21.08 -20.24
C PRO A 465 -27.93 -20.79 -20.23
N ILE A 466 -27.35 -20.33 -21.33
CA ILE A 466 -25.91 -19.99 -21.44
C ILE A 466 -25.48 -18.98 -20.38
N ILE A 467 -26.36 -18.05 -20.04
CA ILE A 467 -26.05 -16.98 -19.06
C ILE A 467 -25.74 -17.55 -17.66
N SER A 468 -26.56 -18.52 -17.21
CA SER A 468 -26.31 -19.20 -15.94
C SER A 468 -24.97 -19.94 -15.97
N LYS A 469 -24.68 -20.65 -17.07
CA LYS A 469 -23.41 -21.37 -17.26
C LYS A 469 -22.19 -20.43 -17.24
N ILE A 470 -22.29 -19.26 -17.89
CA ILE A 470 -21.23 -18.24 -17.91
C ILE A 470 -21.01 -17.65 -16.51
N LEU A 471 -22.06 -17.38 -15.74
CA LEU A 471 -21.96 -16.88 -14.38
C LEU A 471 -21.27 -17.92 -13.49
N ASP A 472 -21.68 -19.20 -13.57
CA ASP A 472 -21.08 -20.31 -12.83
C ASP A 472 -19.61 -20.53 -13.24
N TYR A 473 -19.30 -20.52 -14.55
CA TYR A 473 -17.93 -20.61 -15.07
C TYR A 473 -17.02 -19.52 -14.48
N ARG A 474 -17.43 -18.27 -14.56
CA ARG A 474 -16.68 -17.14 -13.99
C ARG A 474 -16.49 -17.27 -12.48
N GLN A 475 -17.50 -17.73 -11.80
CA GLN A 475 -17.48 -17.95 -10.36
C GLN A 475 -16.47 -19.02 -9.98
N PHE A 476 -16.50 -20.19 -10.64
CA PHE A 476 -15.56 -21.29 -10.35
C PHE A 476 -14.14 -20.96 -10.78
N THR A 477 -13.96 -20.29 -11.92
CA THR A 477 -12.65 -19.79 -12.36
C THR A 477 -12.04 -18.82 -11.35
N LYS A 478 -12.84 -17.89 -10.82
CA LYS A 478 -12.39 -16.97 -9.77
C LYS A 478 -12.06 -17.70 -8.47
N LEU A 479 -12.86 -18.68 -8.06
CA LEU A 479 -12.59 -19.49 -6.88
C LEU A 479 -11.26 -20.25 -7.03
N LYS A 480 -11.02 -20.85 -8.18
CA LYS A 480 -9.79 -21.57 -8.47
C LYS A 480 -8.58 -20.62 -8.40
N SER A 481 -8.59 -19.56 -9.21
CA SER A 481 -7.44 -18.67 -9.33
C SER A 481 -7.13 -17.89 -8.04
N THR A 482 -8.16 -17.46 -7.30
CA THR A 482 -7.97 -16.62 -6.11
C THR A 482 -7.71 -17.45 -4.84
N TYR A 483 -8.42 -18.57 -4.68
CA TYR A 483 -8.36 -19.32 -3.42
C TYR A 483 -7.64 -20.66 -3.54
N ALA A 484 -7.81 -21.44 -4.63
CA ALA A 484 -7.09 -22.70 -4.74
C ALA A 484 -5.61 -22.48 -5.10
N GLU A 485 -5.35 -21.76 -6.17
CA GLU A 485 -3.99 -21.47 -6.65
C GLU A 485 -3.37 -20.28 -5.90
N GLY A 486 -4.18 -19.24 -5.65
CA GLY A 486 -3.73 -18.01 -5.01
C GLY A 486 -3.32 -18.18 -3.54
N LEU A 487 -3.94 -19.08 -2.77
CA LEU A 487 -3.52 -19.38 -1.39
C LEU A 487 -2.30 -20.29 -1.33
N ALA A 488 -2.14 -21.20 -2.30
CA ALA A 488 -1.05 -22.17 -2.30
C ALA A 488 0.34 -21.49 -2.29
N VAL A 489 0.47 -20.34 -2.97
CA VAL A 489 1.73 -19.58 -3.05
C VAL A 489 2.13 -18.90 -1.75
N PHE A 490 1.21 -18.81 -0.78
CA PHE A 490 1.47 -18.23 0.54
C PHE A 490 1.71 -19.28 1.63
N ILE A 491 1.61 -20.57 1.30
CA ILE A 491 1.88 -21.61 2.28
C ILE A 491 3.39 -21.83 2.33
N GLU A 492 3.99 -21.55 3.48
CA GLU A 492 5.42 -21.68 3.71
C GLU A 492 5.82 -23.13 4.10
N ASN A 493 7.12 -23.35 4.32
CA ASN A 493 7.69 -24.67 4.64
C ASN A 493 7.12 -25.29 5.92
N ASP A 494 6.70 -24.47 6.88
CA ASP A 494 6.01 -24.86 8.12
C ASP A 494 4.53 -25.21 7.92
N LYS A 495 4.04 -25.21 6.68
CA LYS A 495 2.65 -25.47 6.29
C LYS A 495 1.66 -24.43 6.84
N ARG A 496 2.11 -23.19 7.03
CA ARG A 496 1.31 -22.09 7.50
C ARG A 496 1.27 -20.95 6.49
N ILE A 497 0.28 -20.11 6.64
CA ILE A 497 0.14 -18.85 5.89
C ILE A 497 0.39 -17.73 6.89
N HIS A 498 1.47 -16.99 6.67
CA HIS A 498 1.84 -15.80 7.43
C HIS A 498 1.33 -14.56 6.68
N GLY A 499 0.03 -14.24 6.88
CA GLY A 499 -0.58 -13.07 6.26
C GLY A 499 -0.30 -11.80 7.05
N LYS A 500 -0.49 -10.64 6.42
CA LYS A 500 -0.39 -9.32 7.07
C LYS A 500 -1.75 -8.80 7.48
N PHE A 501 -1.86 -8.25 8.68
CA PHE A 501 -3.05 -7.61 9.22
C PHE A 501 -2.81 -6.11 9.42
N ASN A 502 -3.52 -5.29 8.66
CA ASN A 502 -3.31 -3.84 8.68
C ASN A 502 -4.36 -3.18 9.57
N GLN A 503 -3.90 -2.49 10.61
CA GLN A 503 -4.74 -1.83 11.61
C GLN A 503 -5.15 -0.41 11.17
N MET A 504 -4.32 0.29 10.40
CA MET A 504 -4.44 1.72 10.10
C MET A 504 -4.94 2.05 8.67
N ILE A 505 -5.54 1.08 7.95
CA ILE A 505 -5.97 1.33 6.55
C ILE A 505 -7.41 1.80 6.46
N THR A 506 -8.30 1.29 7.32
CA THR A 506 -9.73 1.56 7.18
C THR A 506 -10.18 2.73 8.04
N ALA A 507 -10.96 3.66 7.49
CA ALA A 507 -11.53 4.76 8.26
C ALA A 507 -12.55 4.35 9.35
N THR A 508 -12.92 3.06 9.40
CA THR A 508 -13.95 2.52 10.29
C THR A 508 -13.42 1.73 11.48
N GLY A 509 -12.10 1.65 11.67
CA GLY A 509 -11.46 0.82 12.71
C GLY A 509 -11.48 -0.69 12.41
N ARG A 510 -11.87 -1.11 11.19
CA ARG A 510 -11.78 -2.51 10.79
C ARG A 510 -10.32 -2.84 10.44
N ILE A 511 -9.88 -4.02 10.85
CA ILE A 511 -8.59 -4.57 10.42
C ILE A 511 -8.76 -5.10 8.99
N SER A 512 -7.81 -4.81 8.11
CA SER A 512 -7.74 -5.41 6.77
C SER A 512 -6.66 -6.49 6.73
N SER A 513 -6.86 -7.52 5.90
CA SER A 513 -5.90 -8.60 5.70
C SER A 513 -5.35 -8.57 4.28
N THR A 514 -4.03 -8.70 4.17
CA THR A 514 -3.30 -8.76 2.89
C THR A 514 -2.28 -9.89 2.92
N GLU A 515 -1.80 -10.31 1.79
CA GLU A 515 -0.73 -11.30 1.61
C GLU A 515 -0.94 -12.64 2.36
N PRO A 516 -2.05 -13.36 2.15
CA PRO A 516 -3.21 -13.06 1.32
C PRO A 516 -4.37 -12.39 2.09
N ASN A 517 -5.42 -11.95 1.38
CA ASN A 517 -6.64 -11.49 2.04
C ASN A 517 -7.49 -12.67 2.54
N LEU A 518 -7.30 -13.05 3.79
CA LEU A 518 -8.01 -14.16 4.45
C LEU A 518 -9.46 -13.82 4.82
N GLN A 519 -9.84 -12.54 4.82
CA GLN A 519 -11.19 -12.09 5.21
C GLN A 519 -12.23 -12.30 4.09
N ASN A 520 -11.78 -12.43 2.84
CA ASN A 520 -12.66 -12.53 1.67
C ASN A 520 -13.01 -13.97 1.26
N ILE A 521 -12.72 -14.97 2.09
CA ILE A 521 -13.03 -16.37 1.80
C ILE A 521 -14.56 -16.54 1.75
N PRO A 522 -15.15 -17.02 0.63
CA PRO A 522 -16.59 -17.11 0.47
C PRO A 522 -17.27 -18.00 1.50
N ILE A 523 -18.42 -17.56 2.04
CA ILE A 523 -19.19 -18.33 3.04
C ILE A 523 -20.51 -18.83 2.47
N ARG A 524 -21.11 -18.04 1.57
CA ARG A 524 -22.49 -18.27 1.11
C ARG A 524 -22.64 -19.47 0.19
N MET A 525 -21.55 -19.83 -0.50
CA MET A 525 -21.52 -20.93 -1.45
C MET A 525 -21.00 -22.20 -0.81
N GLU A 526 -21.51 -23.35 -1.23
CA GLU A 526 -21.06 -24.66 -0.75
C GLU A 526 -19.55 -24.87 -1.00
N MET A 527 -19.10 -24.62 -2.23
CA MET A 527 -17.68 -24.68 -2.58
C MET A 527 -16.82 -23.70 -1.77
N GLY A 528 -17.33 -22.50 -1.51
CA GLY A 528 -16.62 -21.54 -0.65
C GLY A 528 -16.46 -22.04 0.80
N ARG A 529 -17.46 -22.74 1.33
CA ARG A 529 -17.38 -23.39 2.65
C ARG A 529 -16.34 -24.50 2.68
N GLU A 530 -16.14 -25.21 1.55
CA GLU A 530 -15.11 -26.25 1.47
C GLU A 530 -13.70 -25.68 1.57
N PHE A 531 -13.44 -24.46 1.05
CA PHE A 531 -12.14 -23.78 1.22
C PHE A 531 -11.79 -23.53 2.69
N ARG A 532 -12.76 -23.36 3.57
CA ARG A 532 -12.48 -23.20 5.01
C ARG A 532 -11.91 -24.44 5.66
N LYS A 533 -12.14 -25.63 5.09
CA LYS A 533 -11.58 -26.89 5.57
C LYS A 533 -10.06 -26.99 5.33
N VAL A 534 -9.51 -26.11 4.48
CA VAL A 534 -8.06 -25.97 4.28
C VAL A 534 -7.39 -25.52 5.58
N PHE A 535 -8.04 -24.63 6.33
CA PHE A 535 -7.50 -24.10 7.57
C PHE A 535 -7.73 -25.08 8.72
N LYS A 536 -6.65 -25.45 9.39
CA LYS A 536 -6.67 -26.38 10.53
C LYS A 536 -6.46 -25.62 11.83
N ALA A 537 -7.31 -25.89 12.82
CA ALA A 537 -7.00 -25.51 14.18
C ALA A 537 -5.92 -26.46 14.72
N ASP A 538 -4.91 -25.90 15.35
CA ASP A 538 -3.93 -26.65 16.13
C ASP A 538 -4.02 -26.28 17.61
N LEU A 539 -3.23 -26.98 18.43
CA LEU A 539 -3.27 -26.79 19.89
C LEU A 539 -2.96 -25.33 20.28
N TYR A 540 -2.14 -24.65 19.48
CA TYR A 540 -1.80 -23.23 19.62
C TYR A 540 -2.97 -22.29 19.41
N SER A 541 -3.67 -22.46 18.30
CA SER A 541 -4.88 -21.68 17.98
C SER A 541 -5.96 -21.86 19.05
N LEU A 542 -6.04 -23.05 19.67
CA LEU A 542 -6.98 -23.35 20.75
C LEU A 542 -6.54 -22.70 22.08
N MET A 543 -5.26 -22.70 22.42
CA MET A 543 -4.74 -22.08 23.65
C MET A 543 -4.92 -20.55 23.66
N GLN A 544 -4.76 -19.89 22.51
CA GLN A 544 -5.00 -18.44 22.40
C GLN A 544 -6.49 -18.06 22.61
N ILE A 545 -7.42 -18.97 22.32
CA ILE A 545 -8.87 -18.73 22.50
C ILE A 545 -9.30 -18.99 23.95
N THR A 546 -8.61 -19.85 24.68
CA THR A 546 -9.00 -20.28 26.05
C THR A 546 -8.42 -19.42 27.17
N HIS A 547 -7.48 -18.53 26.86
CA HIS A 547 -6.87 -17.59 27.84
C HIS A 547 -7.43 -16.17 27.73
N ARG A 548 -8.69 -16.02 27.32
CA ARG A 548 -9.45 -14.76 27.42
C ARG A 548 -10.37 -14.75 28.62
#